data_548f92e4098a7788167ecf2c3869f8ef
#
_entry.id   548f92e4098a7788167ecf2c3869f8ef
#
_cell.length_a   1.000
_cell.length_b   1.000
_cell.length_c   1.000
_cell.angle_alpha   90.00
_cell.angle_beta   90.00
_cell.angle_gamma   90.00
#
_symmetry.space_group_name_H-M   'P 1'
#
loop_
_entity.id
_entity.type
_entity.pdbx_description
1 polymer ?
#
loop_
_entity_poly.entity_id
_entity_poly.type
_entity_poly.pdbx_seq_one_letter_code
_entity_poly.pdbx_strand_id
1 'polypeptide(L)'
;MSETAVARRHPPWLKVRAPGGPGFVETLRTVKELGLHTVCEEAHCPNLGECWGHKTATFMLLGDTCTRNCGFCAVTHGRPLTVDPHEPARVGEAVARLGLRHVVVTSVNRDDLPDGGAGHFAATARAIRAAAPACRIEVLVPDFQGDLAAVEVVTAAPVEIFNHNLETVPRLYRTVRPGARYERSLNVLRAARDPAGRRLTKAGLMLGLGETEPELRAVFSDLRSVGCEILTLGQYLRPSREHLPVERYLPPEEFDDLGKTARSQGFLHVESGPLVRSSYHAWAHAP
;
A
#
# COMPACT_ATOMS: atom_id res chain seq x y z
N MET A 1 -35.09 -17.12 -15.57
CA MET A 1 -35.54 -15.87 -14.90
C MET A 1 -34.29 -15.07 -14.63
N SER A 2 -34.10 -14.01 -15.42
CA SER A 2 -32.88 -13.17 -15.39
C SER A 2 -32.94 -12.26 -14.16
N GLU A 3 -32.09 -12.53 -13.17
CA GLU A 3 -31.81 -11.57 -12.11
C GLU A 3 -31.03 -10.42 -12.73
N THR A 4 -31.72 -9.34 -13.03
CA THR A 4 -31.13 -8.05 -13.36
C THR A 4 -30.24 -7.64 -12.19
N ALA A 5 -28.93 -7.69 -12.39
CA ALA A 5 -27.93 -7.19 -11.46
C ALA A 5 -28.17 -5.69 -11.27
N VAL A 6 -28.96 -5.33 -10.26
CA VAL A 6 -29.07 -3.97 -9.75
C VAL A 6 -27.64 -3.55 -9.38
N ALA A 7 -27.12 -2.51 -10.02
CA ALA A 7 -25.86 -1.91 -9.65
C ALA A 7 -25.94 -1.59 -8.14
N ARG A 8 -25.31 -2.40 -7.31
CA ARG A 8 -25.37 -2.25 -5.85
C ARG A 8 -24.73 -0.91 -5.51
N ARG A 9 -25.54 0.07 -5.11
CA ARG A 9 -25.04 1.34 -4.57
C ARG A 9 -24.13 1.04 -3.39
N HIS A 10 -23.05 1.79 -3.27
CA HIS A 10 -22.19 1.68 -2.08
C HIS A 10 -23.02 1.85 -0.81
N PRO A 11 -22.78 1.01 0.24
CA PRO A 11 -23.41 1.18 1.53
C PRO A 11 -23.18 2.58 2.13
N PRO A 12 -24.03 3.04 3.04
CA PRO A 12 -23.91 4.38 3.63
C PRO A 12 -22.56 4.67 4.29
N TRP A 13 -21.92 3.66 4.87
CA TRP A 13 -20.63 3.78 5.56
C TRP A 13 -19.41 3.91 4.63
N LEU A 14 -19.59 3.75 3.31
CA LEU A 14 -18.55 3.98 2.30
C LEU A 14 -18.63 5.38 1.66
N LYS A 15 -19.41 6.28 2.25
CA LYS A 15 -19.48 7.67 1.78
C LYS A 15 -18.27 8.46 2.31
N VAL A 16 -17.61 9.17 1.42
CA VAL A 16 -16.50 10.08 1.73
C VAL A 16 -16.85 11.50 1.33
N ARG A 17 -16.20 12.47 1.97
CA ARG A 17 -16.27 13.87 1.55
C ARG A 17 -15.46 14.06 0.26
N ALA A 18 -15.94 14.92 -0.62
CA ALA A 18 -15.16 15.32 -1.79
C ALA A 18 -13.82 15.95 -1.32
N PRO A 19 -12.70 15.62 -1.98
CA PRO A 19 -11.42 16.20 -1.65
C PRO A 19 -11.42 17.71 -1.88
N GLY A 20 -10.77 18.47 -0.98
CA GLY A 20 -10.70 19.91 -1.06
C GLY A 20 -9.91 20.52 0.09
N GLY A 21 -9.74 21.85 0.04
CA GLY A 21 -9.00 22.61 1.05
C GLY A 21 -7.58 22.97 0.62
N PRO A 22 -6.92 23.89 1.36
CA PRO A 22 -5.60 24.44 0.96
C PRO A 22 -4.52 23.36 0.82
N GLY A 23 -4.42 22.44 1.77
CA GLY A 23 -3.41 21.36 1.74
C GLY A 23 -3.58 20.41 0.55
N PHE A 24 -4.83 20.10 0.16
CA PHE A 24 -5.11 19.34 -1.04
C PHE A 24 -4.61 20.07 -2.31
N VAL A 25 -4.93 21.35 -2.46
CA VAL A 25 -4.54 22.15 -3.63
C VAL A 25 -3.03 22.28 -3.72
N GLU A 26 -2.35 22.52 -2.59
CA GLU A 26 -0.90 22.63 -2.52
C GLU A 26 -0.22 21.32 -2.93
N THR A 27 -0.69 20.18 -2.39
CA THR A 27 -0.13 18.86 -2.72
C THR A 27 -0.33 18.55 -4.20
N LEU A 28 -1.55 18.75 -4.73
CA LEU A 28 -1.85 18.51 -6.15
C LEU A 28 -0.96 19.34 -7.07
N ARG A 29 -0.77 20.62 -6.75
CA ARG A 29 0.11 21.51 -7.51
C ARG A 29 1.56 21.03 -7.48
N THR A 30 2.11 20.72 -6.31
CA THR A 30 3.49 20.26 -6.14
C THR A 30 3.76 18.96 -6.90
N VAL A 31 2.84 17.99 -6.80
CA VAL A 31 2.93 16.71 -7.52
C VAL A 31 3.00 16.94 -9.04
N LYS A 32 2.12 17.81 -9.57
CA LYS A 32 2.09 18.12 -11.01
C LYS A 32 3.31 18.90 -11.48
N GLU A 33 3.74 19.92 -10.75
CA GLU A 33 4.92 20.73 -11.09
C GLU A 33 6.19 19.89 -11.16
N LEU A 34 6.31 18.89 -10.29
CA LEU A 34 7.48 18.00 -10.23
C LEU A 34 7.32 16.75 -11.12
N GLY A 35 6.22 16.61 -11.86
CA GLY A 35 5.98 15.45 -12.73
C GLY A 35 6.02 14.13 -11.97
N LEU A 36 5.42 14.07 -10.79
CA LEU A 36 5.36 12.89 -9.92
C LEU A 36 4.01 12.20 -10.03
N HIS A 37 3.99 10.90 -9.70
CA HIS A 37 2.78 10.09 -9.60
C HIS A 37 2.43 9.81 -8.14
N THR A 38 1.13 9.71 -7.84
CA THR A 38 0.64 9.30 -6.51
C THR A 38 -0.38 8.19 -6.64
N VAL A 39 -0.29 7.18 -5.76
CA VAL A 39 -1.34 6.15 -5.65
C VAL A 39 -2.68 6.78 -5.29
N CYS A 40 -2.66 7.92 -4.60
CA CYS A 40 -3.86 8.64 -4.20
C CYS A 40 -4.71 9.05 -5.41
N GLU A 41 -4.06 9.49 -6.50
CA GLU A 41 -4.72 9.83 -7.76
C GLU A 41 -4.97 8.59 -8.61
N GLU A 42 -3.94 7.80 -8.91
CA GLU A 42 -4.02 6.64 -9.81
C GLU A 42 -5.00 5.55 -9.35
N ALA A 43 -5.10 5.32 -8.04
CA ALA A 43 -6.04 4.36 -7.46
C ALA A 43 -7.39 4.96 -7.05
N HIS A 44 -7.68 6.23 -7.39
CA HIS A 44 -8.90 6.93 -7.00
C HIS A 44 -9.20 6.78 -5.50
N CYS A 45 -8.18 7.02 -4.65
CA CYS A 45 -8.25 6.76 -3.22
C CYS A 45 -9.33 7.63 -2.54
N PRO A 46 -10.28 7.03 -1.81
CA PRO A 46 -11.34 7.79 -1.13
C PRO A 46 -10.82 8.74 -0.03
N ASN A 47 -9.63 8.49 0.50
CA ASN A 47 -9.04 9.24 1.62
C ASN A 47 -8.11 10.37 1.18
N LEU A 48 -7.97 10.61 -0.12
CA LEU A 48 -7.02 11.57 -0.69
C LEU A 48 -7.12 12.96 -0.04
N GLY A 49 -8.33 13.50 0.12
CA GLY A 49 -8.55 14.82 0.71
C GLY A 49 -8.13 14.91 2.17
N GLU A 50 -8.38 13.86 2.95
CA GLU A 50 -8.01 13.77 4.36
C GLU A 50 -6.48 13.63 4.53
N CYS A 51 -5.87 12.65 3.84
CA CYS A 51 -4.44 12.38 3.94
C CYS A 51 -3.60 13.60 3.54
N TRP A 52 -3.94 14.25 2.44
CA TRP A 52 -3.21 15.45 1.99
C TRP A 52 -3.43 16.66 2.90
N GLY A 53 -4.62 16.77 3.51
CA GLY A 53 -4.88 17.75 4.58
C GLY A 53 -4.02 17.53 5.82
N HIS A 54 -3.67 16.27 6.12
CA HIS A 54 -2.80 15.89 7.25
C HIS A 54 -1.31 15.80 6.87
N LYS A 55 -0.89 16.37 5.73
CA LYS A 55 0.50 16.36 5.27
C LYS A 55 1.08 14.94 5.17
N THR A 56 0.29 14.04 4.59
CA THR A 56 0.69 12.67 4.28
C THR A 56 0.37 12.37 2.83
N ALA A 57 1.34 11.89 2.06
CA ALA A 57 1.17 11.52 0.66
C ALA A 57 1.80 10.16 0.39
N THR A 58 1.27 9.46 -0.63
CA THR A 58 1.82 8.18 -1.11
C THR A 58 2.30 8.39 -2.54
N PHE A 59 3.62 8.52 -2.71
CA PHE A 59 4.24 8.63 -4.03
C PHE A 59 4.36 7.26 -4.68
N MET A 60 4.11 7.21 -5.99
CA MET A 60 4.27 6.01 -6.80
C MET A 60 5.46 6.19 -7.74
N LEU A 61 6.48 5.37 -7.54
CA LEU A 61 7.74 5.38 -8.27
C LEU A 61 7.68 4.54 -9.55
N LEU A 62 8.67 4.75 -10.41
CA LEU A 62 8.95 3.96 -11.61
C LEU A 62 7.87 4.08 -12.69
N GLY A 63 7.13 5.21 -12.66
CA GLY A 63 6.08 5.55 -13.62
C GLY A 63 4.70 5.05 -13.22
N ASP A 64 3.79 5.00 -14.21
CA ASP A 64 2.37 4.72 -14.06
C ASP A 64 1.92 3.37 -14.66
N THR A 65 2.84 2.63 -15.25
CA THR A 65 2.56 1.38 -15.97
C THR A 65 3.20 0.19 -15.26
N CYS A 66 2.39 -0.80 -14.85
CA CYS A 66 2.80 -1.98 -14.10
C CYS A 66 3.04 -3.17 -15.04
N THR A 67 4.06 -4.00 -14.77
CA THR A 67 4.29 -5.25 -15.51
C THR A 67 3.31 -6.36 -15.15
N ARG A 68 2.54 -6.20 -14.06
CA ARG A 68 1.55 -7.18 -13.58
C ARG A 68 0.13 -6.65 -13.70
N ASN A 69 -0.82 -7.57 -13.86
CA ASN A 69 -2.25 -7.29 -13.96
C ASN A 69 -3.01 -7.91 -12.79
N CYS A 70 -2.97 -7.27 -11.62
CA CYS A 70 -3.73 -7.69 -10.46
C CYS A 70 -5.22 -7.34 -10.63
N GLY A 71 -6.12 -8.31 -10.39
CA GLY A 71 -7.54 -8.17 -10.69
C GLY A 71 -8.29 -7.09 -9.89
N PHE A 72 -7.66 -6.50 -8.89
CA PHE A 72 -8.22 -5.45 -8.05
C PHE A 72 -7.67 -4.04 -8.36
N CYS A 73 -6.57 -3.94 -9.14
CA CYS A 73 -5.73 -2.74 -9.22
C CYS A 73 -6.11 -1.87 -10.42
N ALA A 74 -6.38 -0.58 -10.18
CA ALA A 74 -6.71 0.39 -11.21
C ALA A 74 -5.51 0.91 -12.01
N VAL A 75 -4.28 0.63 -11.55
CA VAL A 75 -3.05 1.08 -12.22
C VAL A 75 -2.93 0.44 -13.61
N THR A 76 -2.58 1.23 -14.59
CA THR A 76 -2.36 0.77 -15.98
C THR A 76 -1.33 -0.36 -16.01
N HIS A 77 -1.60 -1.40 -16.78
CA HIS A 77 -0.68 -2.52 -16.96
C HIS A 77 -0.19 -2.62 -18.40
N GLY A 78 1.05 -3.09 -18.55
CA GLY A 78 1.67 -3.18 -19.87
C GLY A 78 3.20 -3.14 -19.81
N ARG A 79 3.79 -2.55 -20.84
CA ARG A 79 5.25 -2.34 -20.92
C ARG A 79 5.60 -0.96 -20.37
N PRO A 80 6.28 -0.87 -19.21
CA PRO A 80 6.67 0.41 -18.63
C PRO A 80 7.70 1.16 -19.47
N LEU A 81 7.76 2.46 -19.27
CA LEU A 81 8.80 3.32 -19.87
C LEU A 81 10.15 3.12 -19.16
N THR A 82 11.19 3.72 -19.74
CA THR A 82 12.53 3.77 -19.14
C THR A 82 12.48 4.45 -17.78
N VAL A 83 13.25 3.93 -16.83
CA VAL A 83 13.35 4.51 -15.47
C VAL A 83 13.94 5.92 -15.55
N ASP A 84 13.32 6.87 -14.89
CA ASP A 84 13.84 8.22 -14.74
C ASP A 84 14.81 8.30 -13.54
N PRO A 85 16.11 8.49 -13.78
CA PRO A 85 17.10 8.53 -12.69
C PRO A 85 16.96 9.76 -11.79
N HIS A 86 16.20 10.78 -12.20
CA HIS A 86 16.00 12.03 -11.45
C HIS A 86 14.72 11.98 -10.56
N GLU A 87 13.87 10.97 -10.70
CA GLU A 87 12.64 10.82 -9.89
C GLU A 87 12.94 10.82 -8.38
N PRO A 88 13.95 10.10 -7.86
CA PRO A 88 14.28 10.13 -6.43
C PRO A 88 14.53 11.53 -5.87
N ALA A 89 15.26 12.37 -6.60
CA ALA A 89 15.55 13.74 -6.17
C ALA A 89 14.28 14.61 -6.15
N ARG A 90 13.41 14.47 -7.15
CA ARG A 90 12.12 15.19 -7.21
C ARG A 90 11.16 14.76 -6.09
N VAL A 91 11.14 13.48 -5.74
CA VAL A 91 10.37 13.01 -4.58
C VAL A 91 10.90 13.62 -3.27
N GLY A 92 12.21 13.64 -3.08
CA GLY A 92 12.84 14.31 -1.93
C GLY A 92 12.46 15.79 -1.85
N GLU A 93 12.51 16.51 -2.98
CA GLU A 93 12.08 17.90 -3.08
C GLU A 93 10.59 18.07 -2.73
N ALA A 94 9.71 17.22 -3.26
CA ALA A 94 8.28 17.27 -2.96
C ALA A 94 8.00 17.11 -1.46
N VAL A 95 8.65 16.13 -0.83
CA VAL A 95 8.51 15.85 0.61
C VAL A 95 8.93 17.07 1.45
N ALA A 96 10.06 17.71 1.09
CA ALA A 96 10.55 18.91 1.79
C ALA A 96 9.61 20.11 1.57
N ARG A 97 9.21 20.39 0.32
CA ARG A 97 8.29 21.50 -0.03
C ARG A 97 6.96 21.41 0.68
N LEU A 98 6.38 20.21 0.75
CA LEU A 98 5.10 19.94 1.42
C LEU A 98 5.22 19.87 2.95
N GLY A 99 6.44 19.82 3.49
CA GLY A 99 6.70 19.68 4.92
C GLY A 99 6.06 18.41 5.48
N LEU A 100 6.17 17.28 4.76
CA LEU A 100 5.57 16.03 5.19
C LEU A 100 6.28 15.50 6.44
N ARG A 101 5.49 15.03 7.41
CA ARG A 101 6.00 14.36 8.62
C ARG A 101 6.11 12.86 8.45
N HIS A 102 5.31 12.32 7.54
CA HIS A 102 5.32 10.91 7.15
C HIS A 102 5.07 10.82 5.64
N VAL A 103 5.88 10.04 4.97
CA VAL A 103 5.73 9.77 3.54
C VAL A 103 5.66 8.27 3.30
N VAL A 104 4.74 7.86 2.44
CA VAL A 104 4.73 6.50 1.91
C VAL A 104 5.24 6.52 0.48
N VAL A 105 6.18 5.65 0.18
CA VAL A 105 6.74 5.48 -1.16
C VAL A 105 6.42 4.07 -1.64
N THR A 106 5.75 3.96 -2.76
CA THR A 106 5.44 2.69 -3.41
C THR A 106 5.87 2.71 -4.87
N SER A 107 5.64 1.65 -5.60
CA SER A 107 5.90 1.60 -7.04
C SER A 107 4.90 0.73 -7.78
N VAL A 108 4.88 0.86 -9.09
CA VAL A 108 4.39 -0.21 -9.99
C VAL A 108 5.35 -1.41 -9.91
N ASN A 109 4.89 -2.62 -10.24
CA ASN A 109 5.82 -3.74 -10.42
C ASN A 109 6.66 -3.52 -11.68
N ARG A 110 7.96 -3.79 -11.57
CA ARG A 110 8.95 -3.69 -12.61
C ARG A 110 9.71 -5.00 -12.74
N ASP A 111 8.97 -6.08 -13.07
CA ASP A 111 9.53 -7.42 -13.31
C ASP A 111 10.50 -7.45 -14.53
N ASP A 112 10.54 -6.36 -15.28
CA ASP A 112 11.45 -6.10 -16.39
C ASP A 112 12.82 -5.57 -15.93
N LEU A 113 12.95 -5.11 -14.68
CA LEU A 113 14.22 -4.65 -14.11
C LEU A 113 14.92 -5.77 -13.34
N PRO A 114 16.27 -5.86 -13.41
CA PRO A 114 17.02 -6.92 -12.74
C PRO A 114 16.81 -6.99 -11.23
N ASP A 115 16.63 -5.82 -10.58
CA ASP A 115 16.42 -5.68 -9.14
C ASP A 115 14.96 -5.39 -8.75
N GLY A 116 14.03 -5.46 -9.71
CA GLY A 116 12.63 -5.10 -9.51
C GLY A 116 12.40 -3.67 -9.04
N GLY A 117 13.41 -2.78 -9.17
CA GLY A 117 13.37 -1.38 -8.75
C GLY A 117 13.87 -1.12 -7.33
N ALA A 118 14.48 -2.10 -6.65
CA ALA A 118 14.96 -1.96 -5.27
C ALA A 118 15.99 -0.83 -5.10
N GLY A 119 16.92 -0.68 -6.03
CA GLY A 119 17.90 0.42 -6.05
C GLY A 119 17.23 1.79 -6.12
N HIS A 120 16.12 1.90 -6.86
CA HIS A 120 15.35 3.13 -6.98
C HIS A 120 14.61 3.49 -5.69
N PHE A 121 14.01 2.52 -4.99
CA PHE A 121 13.47 2.71 -3.64
C PHE A 121 14.53 3.23 -2.67
N ALA A 122 15.69 2.57 -2.64
CA ALA A 122 16.79 2.96 -1.77
C ALA A 122 17.33 4.37 -2.07
N ALA A 123 17.44 4.74 -3.35
CA ALA A 123 17.83 6.08 -3.77
C ALA A 123 16.79 7.13 -3.33
N THR A 124 15.51 6.82 -3.48
CA THR A 124 14.41 7.70 -3.07
C THR A 124 14.40 7.90 -1.55
N ALA A 125 14.55 6.84 -0.76
CA ALA A 125 14.62 6.96 0.70
C ALA A 125 15.80 7.83 1.15
N ARG A 126 16.97 7.68 0.52
CA ARG A 126 18.15 8.55 0.79
C ARG A 126 17.89 10.00 0.40
N ALA A 127 17.27 10.26 -0.76
CA ALA A 127 16.93 11.61 -1.21
C ALA A 127 15.95 12.30 -0.26
N ILE A 128 14.91 11.59 0.18
CA ILE A 128 13.96 12.09 1.18
C ILE A 128 14.67 12.41 2.50
N ARG A 129 15.51 11.51 3.01
CA ARG A 129 16.24 11.70 4.26
C ARG A 129 17.16 12.91 4.19
N ALA A 130 17.81 13.16 3.06
CA ALA A 130 18.66 14.33 2.85
C ALA A 130 17.85 15.63 2.79
N ALA A 131 16.70 15.64 2.14
CA ALA A 131 15.86 16.83 1.96
C ALA A 131 14.96 17.15 3.18
N ALA A 132 14.50 16.11 3.89
CA ALA A 132 13.58 16.20 5.02
C ALA A 132 14.00 15.23 6.15
N PRO A 133 15.04 15.55 6.93
CA PRO A 133 15.64 14.62 7.90
C PRO A 133 14.68 14.10 8.98
N ALA A 134 13.65 14.88 9.34
CA ALA A 134 12.66 14.51 10.35
C ALA A 134 11.45 13.74 9.79
N CYS A 135 11.36 13.60 8.46
CA CYS A 135 10.26 12.87 7.84
C CYS A 135 10.43 11.36 8.05
N ARG A 136 9.39 10.68 8.52
CA ARG A 136 9.36 9.21 8.56
C ARG A 136 9.12 8.65 7.17
N ILE A 137 9.83 7.59 6.82
CA ILE A 137 9.77 6.97 5.49
C ILE A 137 9.19 5.57 5.63
N GLU A 138 8.02 5.36 5.04
CA GLU A 138 7.44 4.04 4.81
C GLU A 138 7.64 3.67 3.34
N VAL A 139 8.08 2.44 3.07
CA VAL A 139 8.09 1.90 1.72
C VAL A 139 7.06 0.79 1.60
N LEU A 140 6.23 0.82 0.54
CA LEU A 140 5.34 -0.28 0.16
C LEU A 140 5.89 -0.92 -1.11
N VAL A 141 6.57 -2.04 -0.95
CA VAL A 141 7.35 -2.67 -2.00
C VAL A 141 6.62 -3.83 -2.69
N PRO A 142 6.99 -4.15 -3.96
CA PRO A 142 6.60 -5.39 -4.61
C PRO A 142 7.30 -6.61 -3.97
N ASP A 143 6.98 -7.82 -4.46
CA ASP A 143 7.62 -9.04 -3.97
C ASP A 143 9.01 -9.32 -4.60
N PHE A 144 9.51 -8.41 -5.44
CA PHE A 144 10.78 -8.52 -6.17
C PHE A 144 10.99 -9.90 -6.82
N GLN A 145 9.92 -10.58 -7.26
CA GLN A 145 9.94 -11.95 -7.76
C GLN A 145 10.59 -12.97 -6.78
N GLY A 146 10.77 -12.60 -5.51
CA GLY A 146 11.38 -13.40 -4.45
C GLY A 146 12.89 -13.18 -4.31
N ASP A 147 13.44 -12.17 -4.96
CA ASP A 147 14.84 -11.78 -4.77
C ASP A 147 15.03 -11.10 -3.41
N LEU A 148 15.64 -11.83 -2.47
CA LEU A 148 15.91 -11.33 -1.13
C LEU A 148 17.07 -10.33 -1.09
N ALA A 149 17.98 -10.34 -2.06
CA ALA A 149 19.03 -9.33 -2.17
C ALA A 149 18.41 -7.95 -2.50
N ALA A 150 17.36 -7.92 -3.30
CA ALA A 150 16.59 -6.70 -3.53
C ALA A 150 15.94 -6.17 -2.23
N VAL A 151 15.42 -7.06 -1.38
CA VAL A 151 14.91 -6.67 -0.04
C VAL A 151 16.03 -6.07 0.82
N GLU A 152 17.21 -6.67 0.83
CA GLU A 152 18.37 -6.14 1.57
C GLU A 152 18.77 -4.75 1.10
N VAL A 153 18.77 -4.48 -0.21
CA VAL A 153 19.05 -3.14 -0.77
C VAL A 153 18.10 -2.09 -0.21
N VAL A 154 16.79 -2.39 -0.14
CA VAL A 154 15.79 -1.47 0.40
C VAL A 154 15.95 -1.30 1.91
N THR A 155 16.18 -2.38 2.63
CA THR A 155 16.29 -2.36 4.11
C THR A 155 17.58 -1.73 4.61
N ALA A 156 18.61 -1.64 3.79
CA ALA A 156 19.84 -0.89 4.07
C ALA A 156 19.67 0.64 3.91
N ALA A 157 18.56 1.10 3.32
CA ALA A 157 18.22 2.52 3.22
C ALA A 157 17.55 3.03 4.52
N PRO A 158 17.46 4.35 4.74
CA PRO A 158 16.89 4.94 5.94
C PRO A 158 15.34 4.86 5.94
N VAL A 159 14.81 3.66 6.15
CA VAL A 159 13.38 3.31 6.14
C VAL A 159 12.92 2.91 7.53
N GLU A 160 11.87 3.53 8.05
CA GLU A 160 11.29 3.22 9.36
C GLU A 160 10.20 2.15 9.30
N ILE A 161 9.46 2.07 8.18
CA ILE A 161 8.42 1.05 8.00
C ILE A 161 8.61 0.37 6.64
N PHE A 162 8.77 -0.94 6.66
CA PHE A 162 8.80 -1.77 5.46
C PHE A 162 7.46 -2.50 5.30
N ASN A 163 6.71 -2.12 4.29
CA ASN A 163 5.39 -2.62 4.01
C ASN A 163 5.41 -3.50 2.74
N HIS A 164 4.80 -4.67 2.84
CA HIS A 164 4.47 -5.52 1.69
C HIS A 164 3.10 -6.15 1.91
N ASN A 165 2.13 -5.76 1.09
CA ASN A 165 0.77 -6.25 1.23
C ASN A 165 0.61 -7.70 0.75
N LEU A 166 -0.16 -8.49 1.49
CA LEU A 166 -0.64 -9.80 1.04
C LEU A 166 -1.89 -9.68 0.17
N GLU A 167 -2.67 -8.64 0.36
CA GLU A 167 -3.91 -8.27 -0.33
C GLU A 167 -5.08 -9.22 -0.08
N THR A 168 -4.86 -10.54 -0.02
CA THR A 168 -5.91 -11.54 0.17
C THR A 168 -5.36 -12.84 0.78
N VAL A 169 -6.25 -13.82 0.99
CA VAL A 169 -5.95 -15.16 1.54
C VAL A 169 -5.37 -16.11 0.48
N PRO A 170 -4.61 -17.16 0.86
CA PRO A 170 -3.92 -18.06 -0.08
C PRO A 170 -4.79 -18.61 -1.20
N ARG A 171 -6.02 -19.05 -0.89
CA ARG A 171 -6.96 -19.62 -1.87
C ARG A 171 -7.28 -18.66 -3.01
N LEU A 172 -7.30 -17.36 -2.75
CA LEU A 172 -7.69 -16.33 -3.72
C LEU A 172 -6.50 -15.75 -4.51
N TYR A 173 -5.26 -16.11 -4.18
CA TYR A 173 -4.07 -15.49 -4.79
C TYR A 173 -4.06 -15.56 -6.31
N ARG A 174 -4.38 -16.74 -6.90
CA ARG A 174 -4.38 -16.92 -8.36
C ARG A 174 -5.32 -15.97 -9.08
N THR A 175 -6.46 -15.67 -8.48
CA THR A 175 -7.48 -14.80 -9.07
C THR A 175 -7.20 -13.33 -8.79
N VAL A 176 -6.83 -13.00 -7.55
CA VAL A 176 -6.67 -11.62 -7.08
C VAL A 176 -5.33 -11.02 -7.49
N ARG A 177 -4.24 -11.81 -7.39
CA ARG A 177 -2.87 -11.39 -7.66
C ARG A 177 -2.13 -12.36 -8.59
N PRO A 178 -2.55 -12.52 -9.85
CA PRO A 178 -1.83 -13.38 -10.80
C PRO A 178 -0.37 -12.89 -10.90
N GLY A 179 0.58 -13.83 -10.79
CA GLY A 179 2.02 -13.54 -10.77
C GLY A 179 2.64 -13.36 -9.39
N ALA A 180 1.86 -13.11 -8.34
CA ALA A 180 2.32 -13.16 -6.95
C ALA A 180 2.17 -14.57 -6.34
N ARG A 181 2.89 -14.83 -5.25
CA ARG A 181 2.79 -16.09 -4.49
C ARG A 181 2.75 -15.77 -3.00
N TYR A 182 1.84 -16.43 -2.27
CA TYR A 182 1.62 -16.17 -0.85
C TYR A 182 2.89 -16.35 -0.02
N GLU A 183 3.55 -17.51 -0.17
CA GLU A 183 4.80 -17.81 0.55
C GLU A 183 5.93 -16.83 0.21
N ARG A 184 5.98 -16.36 -1.05
CA ARG A 184 6.95 -15.35 -1.46
C ARG A 184 6.71 -14.04 -0.71
N SER A 185 5.47 -13.62 -0.57
CA SER A 185 5.10 -12.41 0.18
C SER A 185 5.50 -12.52 1.66
N LEU A 186 5.27 -13.68 2.29
CA LEU A 186 5.72 -13.94 3.66
C LEU A 186 7.24 -13.90 3.78
N ASN A 187 7.97 -14.47 2.81
CA ASN A 187 9.44 -14.47 2.81
C ASN A 187 10.01 -13.04 2.67
N VAL A 188 9.40 -12.18 1.87
CA VAL A 188 9.78 -10.76 1.76
C VAL A 188 9.65 -10.06 3.12
N LEU A 189 8.55 -10.25 3.83
CA LEU A 189 8.35 -9.67 5.17
C LEU A 189 9.34 -10.25 6.19
N ARG A 190 9.57 -11.56 6.15
CA ARG A 190 10.55 -12.23 7.02
C ARG A 190 11.96 -11.66 6.82
N ALA A 191 12.40 -11.48 5.56
CA ALA A 191 13.70 -10.93 5.23
C ALA A 191 13.84 -9.46 5.63
N ALA A 192 12.73 -8.70 5.60
CA ALA A 192 12.75 -7.30 5.99
C ALA A 192 12.73 -7.06 7.51
N ARG A 193 12.53 -8.11 8.32
CA ARG A 193 12.49 -7.98 9.78
C ARG A 193 13.79 -7.40 10.33
N ASP A 194 13.68 -6.42 11.22
CA ASP A 194 14.80 -5.89 12.00
C ASP A 194 14.70 -6.34 13.46
N PRO A 195 15.52 -7.33 13.90
CA PRO A 195 15.49 -7.79 15.28
C PRO A 195 15.82 -6.71 16.31
N ALA A 196 16.48 -5.61 15.91
CA ALA A 196 16.77 -4.49 16.76
C ALA A 196 15.59 -3.49 16.93
N GLY A 197 14.48 -3.74 16.21
CA GLY A 197 13.24 -2.95 16.32
C GLY A 197 13.33 -1.51 15.79
N ARG A 198 14.36 -1.19 15.02
CA ARG A 198 14.55 0.17 14.44
C ARG A 198 13.66 0.38 13.22
N ARG A 199 13.24 -0.70 12.56
CA ARG A 199 12.33 -0.74 11.44
C ARG A 199 11.20 -1.72 11.74
N LEU A 200 9.96 -1.27 11.54
CA LEU A 200 8.76 -2.10 11.67
C LEU A 200 8.39 -2.71 10.32
N THR A 201 7.79 -3.89 10.36
CA THR A 201 7.22 -4.53 9.17
C THR A 201 5.70 -4.41 9.19
N LYS A 202 5.13 -4.22 8.00
CA LYS A 202 3.70 -3.96 7.82
C LYS A 202 3.14 -4.76 6.66
N ALA A 203 1.88 -5.17 6.78
CA ALA A 203 1.13 -5.81 5.69
C ALA A 203 -0.32 -5.29 5.65
N GLY A 204 -0.95 -5.43 4.49
CA GLY A 204 -2.35 -5.09 4.29
C GLY A 204 -3.13 -6.21 3.62
N LEU A 205 -4.42 -6.26 3.95
CA LEU A 205 -5.42 -7.13 3.32
C LEU A 205 -6.63 -6.30 2.89
N MET A 206 -7.17 -6.65 1.73
CA MET A 206 -8.47 -6.18 1.27
C MET A 206 -9.52 -7.23 1.58
N LEU A 207 -10.66 -6.80 2.11
CA LEU A 207 -11.77 -7.66 2.47
C LEU A 207 -12.95 -7.47 1.53
N GLY A 208 -13.73 -8.53 1.34
CA GLY A 208 -14.88 -8.54 0.45
C GLY A 208 -14.63 -9.14 -0.93
N LEU A 209 -13.55 -9.94 -1.07
CA LEU A 209 -13.18 -10.69 -2.27
C LEU A 209 -13.61 -12.18 -2.20
N GLY A 210 -14.32 -12.59 -1.12
CA GLY A 210 -14.78 -13.95 -0.90
C GLY A 210 -13.94 -14.76 0.08
N GLU A 211 -13.05 -14.13 0.84
CA GLU A 211 -12.33 -14.70 1.98
C GLU A 211 -13.30 -15.05 3.11
N THR A 212 -12.95 -16.05 3.90
CA THR A 212 -13.67 -16.45 5.10
C THR A 212 -12.93 -16.01 6.37
N GLU A 213 -13.63 -15.84 7.48
CA GLU A 213 -13.01 -15.45 8.75
C GLU A 213 -11.93 -16.44 9.23
N PRO A 214 -12.10 -17.79 9.15
CA PRO A 214 -11.03 -18.72 9.48
C PRO A 214 -9.77 -18.53 8.62
N GLU A 215 -9.92 -18.24 7.33
CA GLU A 215 -8.79 -17.96 6.44
C GLU A 215 -8.06 -16.67 6.85
N LEU A 216 -8.80 -15.61 7.22
CA LEU A 216 -8.20 -14.36 7.72
C LEU A 216 -7.41 -14.60 9.01
N ARG A 217 -7.96 -15.36 9.96
CA ARG A 217 -7.28 -15.72 11.20
C ARG A 217 -5.99 -16.50 10.96
N ALA A 218 -5.98 -17.41 9.98
CA ALA A 218 -4.78 -18.13 9.56
C ALA A 218 -3.74 -17.17 8.99
N VAL A 219 -4.14 -16.26 8.10
CA VAL A 219 -3.24 -15.23 7.54
C VAL A 219 -2.65 -14.33 8.63
N PHE A 220 -3.43 -13.94 9.65
CA PHE A 220 -2.91 -13.16 10.78
C PHE A 220 -1.82 -13.94 11.53
N SER A 221 -2.05 -15.24 11.78
CA SER A 221 -1.06 -16.12 12.40
C SER A 221 0.21 -16.24 11.55
N ASP A 222 0.08 -16.42 10.24
CA ASP A 222 1.20 -16.51 9.31
C ASP A 222 2.03 -15.21 9.31
N LEU A 223 1.36 -14.05 9.25
CA LEU A 223 2.01 -12.74 9.34
C LEU A 223 2.78 -12.58 10.66
N ARG A 224 2.18 -12.98 11.79
CA ARG A 224 2.89 -12.93 13.07
C ARG A 224 4.08 -13.89 13.13
N SER A 225 3.97 -15.07 12.50
CA SER A 225 5.06 -16.04 12.43
C SER A 225 6.31 -15.51 11.70
N VAL A 226 6.13 -14.58 10.76
CA VAL A 226 7.23 -13.90 10.06
C VAL A 226 7.64 -12.58 10.73
N GLY A 227 7.02 -12.22 11.87
CA GLY A 227 7.37 -11.05 12.65
C GLY A 227 6.72 -9.75 12.16
N CYS A 228 5.65 -9.82 11.36
CA CYS A 228 4.91 -8.63 10.93
C CYS A 228 4.23 -7.96 12.14
N GLU A 229 4.43 -6.64 12.29
CA GLU A 229 4.03 -5.89 13.49
C GLU A 229 2.81 -5.01 13.26
N ILE A 230 2.59 -4.55 12.03
CA ILE A 230 1.50 -3.65 11.66
C ILE A 230 0.60 -4.33 10.64
N LEU A 231 -0.71 -4.28 10.87
CA LEU A 231 -1.71 -4.83 9.95
C LEU A 231 -2.74 -3.76 9.56
N THR A 232 -3.05 -3.68 8.27
CA THR A 232 -4.17 -2.88 7.77
C THR A 232 -5.23 -3.77 7.13
N LEU A 233 -6.51 -3.55 7.48
CA LEU A 233 -7.66 -4.25 6.92
C LEU A 233 -8.63 -3.22 6.32
N GLY A 234 -8.90 -3.31 5.02
CA GLY A 234 -9.76 -2.37 4.32
C GLY A 234 -10.75 -3.05 3.36
N GLN A 235 -11.88 -2.43 3.09
CA GLN A 235 -12.85 -2.96 2.12
C GLN A 235 -12.29 -2.86 0.70
N TYR A 236 -12.34 -3.94 -0.06
CA TYR A 236 -12.14 -3.89 -1.49
C TYR A 236 -13.23 -3.03 -2.14
N LEU A 237 -12.82 -2.05 -2.92
CA LEU A 237 -13.69 -1.23 -3.74
C LEU A 237 -13.35 -1.47 -5.22
N ARG A 238 -14.31 -1.93 -5.97
CA ARG A 238 -14.13 -2.27 -7.40
C ARG A 238 -13.88 -1.02 -8.23
N PRO A 239 -12.71 -0.87 -8.89
CA PRO A 239 -12.40 0.36 -9.65
C PRO A 239 -13.27 0.51 -10.91
N SER A 240 -13.51 -0.56 -11.66
CA SER A 240 -14.35 -0.59 -12.85
C SER A 240 -15.02 -1.96 -13.06
N ARG A 241 -15.88 -2.07 -14.06
CA ARG A 241 -16.56 -3.34 -14.39
C ARG A 241 -15.60 -4.43 -14.90
N GLU A 242 -14.41 -4.09 -15.29
CA GLU A 242 -13.36 -5.00 -15.76
C GLU A 242 -12.60 -5.67 -14.63
N HIS A 243 -12.64 -5.09 -13.43
CA HIS A 243 -12.00 -5.62 -12.23
C HIS A 243 -12.87 -6.65 -11.52
N LEU A 244 -12.29 -7.37 -10.56
CA LEU A 244 -12.98 -8.37 -9.76
C LEU A 244 -14.24 -7.80 -9.11
N PRO A 245 -15.35 -8.56 -9.05
CA PRO A 245 -16.54 -8.12 -8.35
C PRO A 245 -16.28 -7.99 -6.84
N VAL A 246 -17.05 -7.12 -6.17
CA VAL A 246 -17.14 -7.14 -4.72
C VAL A 246 -18.11 -8.25 -4.35
N GLU A 247 -17.62 -9.28 -3.66
CA GLU A 247 -18.44 -10.41 -3.20
C GLU A 247 -19.32 -9.98 -2.03
N ARG A 248 -18.77 -9.16 -1.13
CA ARG A 248 -19.49 -8.64 0.03
C ARG A 248 -18.94 -7.29 0.49
N TYR A 249 -19.82 -6.40 0.94
CA TYR A 249 -19.47 -5.21 1.72
C TYR A 249 -19.58 -5.55 3.20
N LEU A 250 -18.46 -5.55 3.91
CA LEU A 250 -18.44 -5.79 5.36
C LEU A 250 -18.94 -4.53 6.08
N PRO A 251 -19.80 -4.66 7.08
CA PRO A 251 -20.19 -3.55 7.95
C PRO A 251 -19.03 -3.15 8.88
N PRO A 252 -19.01 -1.90 9.39
CA PRO A 252 -17.94 -1.40 10.27
C PRO A 252 -17.67 -2.29 11.48
N GLU A 253 -18.71 -2.86 12.07
CA GLU A 253 -18.63 -3.73 13.25
C GLU A 253 -17.79 -4.99 13.00
N GLU A 254 -17.88 -5.58 11.80
CA GLU A 254 -17.05 -6.73 11.45
C GLU A 254 -15.57 -6.33 11.31
N PHE A 255 -15.28 -5.13 10.80
CA PHE A 255 -13.91 -4.60 10.79
C PHE A 255 -13.38 -4.42 12.21
N ASP A 256 -14.19 -3.90 13.12
CA ASP A 256 -13.82 -3.72 14.52
C ASP A 256 -13.49 -5.06 15.18
N ASP A 257 -14.30 -6.10 14.93
CA ASP A 257 -14.10 -7.43 15.52
C ASP A 257 -12.87 -8.15 14.93
N LEU A 258 -12.64 -8.02 13.62
CA LEU A 258 -11.40 -8.49 12.99
C LEU A 258 -10.17 -7.73 13.51
N GLY A 259 -10.30 -6.43 13.72
CA GLY A 259 -9.24 -5.62 14.33
C GLY A 259 -8.91 -6.05 15.77
N LYS A 260 -9.92 -6.35 16.60
CA LYS A 260 -9.73 -6.91 17.95
C LYS A 260 -9.03 -8.28 17.88
N THR A 261 -9.49 -9.14 16.97
CA THR A 261 -8.89 -10.45 16.73
C THR A 261 -7.42 -10.34 16.36
N ALA A 262 -7.06 -9.48 15.41
CA ALA A 262 -5.67 -9.26 15.02
C ALA A 262 -4.83 -8.76 16.20
N ARG A 263 -5.32 -7.76 16.95
CA ARG A 263 -4.64 -7.28 18.17
C ARG A 263 -4.38 -8.38 19.19
N SER A 264 -5.37 -9.27 19.40
CA SER A 264 -5.21 -10.41 20.33
C SER A 264 -4.15 -11.42 19.86
N GLN A 265 -3.81 -11.45 18.56
CA GLN A 265 -2.72 -12.27 18.02
C GLN A 265 -1.35 -11.58 18.11
N GLY A 266 -1.27 -10.38 18.71
CA GLY A 266 -0.02 -9.73 19.06
C GLY A 266 0.52 -8.76 18.01
N PHE A 267 -0.30 -8.26 17.07
CA PHE A 267 0.10 -7.11 16.25
C PHE A 267 0.27 -5.87 17.13
N LEU A 268 1.34 -5.13 16.89
CA LEU A 268 1.65 -3.90 17.61
C LEU A 268 0.65 -2.79 17.28
N HIS A 269 0.30 -2.69 15.99
CA HIS A 269 -0.71 -1.75 15.50
C HIS A 269 -1.64 -2.44 14.49
N VAL A 270 -2.94 -2.15 14.59
CA VAL A 270 -3.96 -2.63 13.64
C VAL A 270 -4.87 -1.49 13.27
N GLU A 271 -4.86 -1.13 12.00
CA GLU A 271 -5.82 -0.21 11.40
C GLU A 271 -6.86 -1.04 10.64
N SER A 272 -8.13 -0.98 11.05
CA SER A 272 -9.18 -1.82 10.49
C SER A 272 -10.46 -1.01 10.30
N GLY A 273 -10.96 -0.97 9.08
CA GLY A 273 -12.18 -0.24 8.77
C GLY A 273 -12.50 -0.20 7.27
N PRO A 274 -13.74 0.12 6.90
CA PRO A 274 -14.19 0.07 5.51
C PRO A 274 -13.39 0.96 4.54
N LEU A 275 -12.90 2.09 5.01
CA LEU A 275 -12.15 3.06 4.20
C LEU A 275 -10.64 2.94 4.38
N VAL A 276 -10.16 2.03 5.22
CA VAL A 276 -8.73 1.81 5.45
C VAL A 276 -8.04 1.39 4.15
N ARG A 277 -6.86 1.94 3.93
CA ARG A 277 -5.90 1.60 2.88
C ARG A 277 -4.53 1.43 3.52
N SER A 278 -3.57 0.79 2.83
CA SER A 278 -2.24 0.54 3.40
C SER A 278 -1.58 1.79 3.97
N SER A 279 -1.79 2.95 3.36
CA SER A 279 -1.20 4.23 3.78
C SER A 279 -2.13 5.08 4.66
N TYR A 280 -3.35 4.60 4.97
CA TYR A 280 -4.29 5.37 5.76
C TYR A 280 -3.81 5.47 7.20
N HIS A 281 -3.85 6.69 7.76
CA HIS A 281 -3.32 7.02 9.09
C HIS A 281 -1.86 6.56 9.32
N ALA A 282 -1.05 6.45 8.25
CA ALA A 282 0.32 5.95 8.34
C ALA A 282 1.18 6.71 9.38
N TRP A 283 0.88 7.99 9.60
CA TRP A 283 1.53 8.81 10.64
C TRP A 283 1.31 8.32 12.08
N ALA A 284 0.29 7.51 12.32
CA ALA A 284 -0.05 6.96 13.64
C ALA A 284 0.50 5.54 13.87
N HIS A 285 1.08 4.91 12.84
CA HIS A 285 1.48 3.50 12.90
C HIS A 285 2.80 3.23 13.63
N ALA A 286 3.60 4.24 13.87
CA ALA A 286 4.85 4.09 14.61
C ALA A 286 4.95 5.17 15.71
N PRO A 287 5.52 4.83 16.87
CA PRO A 287 5.69 5.75 17.99
C PRO A 287 6.60 6.94 17.66
#